data_ac3f37c698a3ee8bbdfabca89ce5fe96
#
_entry.id   ac3f37c698a3ee8bbdfabca89ce5fe96
#
_cell.length_a   1.000
_cell.length_b   1.000
_cell.length_c   1.000
_cell.angle_alpha   90.00
_cell.angle_beta   90.00
_cell.angle_gamma   90.00
#
_symmetry.space_group_name_H-M   'P 1'
#
loop_
_entity.id
_entity.type
_entity.pdbx_description
1 polymer ?
#
loop_
_entity_poly.entity_id
_entity_poly.type
_entity_poly.pdbx_seq_one_letter_code
_entity_poly.pdbx_strand_id
1 'polypeptide(L)'
;MNARLKSLIHFLDDGIWRIREEEVSHLQWKGYTCLKIIYLSINQFINDRIVVRASALTYSTLLSIIPILALLFAIARGFGFDTLIESQFRSGVTGAQAELVISWINSYLEHAQSGIFIGVGLIMLLGTVLLLIDNIERSFNAIWQVKKPRSLFRQITDYSSLILLLPVLLVISSGLSIFMSTYVKELQNFMVLAPVLKFFVRLIPYALIWGMFIGLYTFMPNTKVKLAHAWLPGIL
;
A
#
# COMPACT_ATOMS: atom_id res chain seq x y z
N MET A 1 33.86 -4.41 -25.37
CA MET A 1 32.66 -5.19 -25.00
C MET A 1 32.84 -6.60 -25.57
N ASN A 2 32.92 -7.62 -24.69
CA ASN A 2 33.27 -9.00 -25.07
C ASN A 2 32.28 -9.61 -26.08
N ALA A 3 32.77 -10.35 -27.09
CA ALA A 3 31.94 -11.01 -28.11
C ALA A 3 30.82 -11.89 -27.49
N ARG A 4 31.12 -12.56 -26.38
CA ARG A 4 30.15 -13.36 -25.60
C ARG A 4 28.99 -12.51 -25.03
N LEU A 5 29.29 -11.27 -24.60
CA LEU A 5 28.26 -10.38 -24.09
C LEU A 5 27.31 -9.92 -25.19
N LYS A 6 27.84 -9.62 -26.38
CA LYS A 6 27.02 -9.26 -27.55
C LYS A 6 26.13 -10.43 -28.01
N SER A 7 26.64 -11.66 -27.99
CA SER A 7 25.82 -12.81 -28.37
C SER A 7 24.72 -13.11 -27.36
N LEU A 8 24.95 -12.90 -26.04
CA LEU A 8 23.94 -13.04 -25.01
C LEU A 8 22.85 -11.97 -25.14
N ILE A 9 23.22 -10.72 -25.38
CA ILE A 9 22.26 -9.64 -25.59
C ILE A 9 21.41 -9.93 -26.83
N HIS A 10 22.03 -10.33 -27.94
CA HIS A 10 21.30 -10.68 -29.16
C HIS A 10 20.36 -11.88 -28.94
N PHE A 11 20.76 -12.87 -28.14
CA PHE A 11 19.90 -13.99 -27.78
C PHE A 11 18.68 -13.56 -26.94
N LEU A 12 18.88 -12.65 -26.01
CA LEU A 12 17.79 -12.12 -25.16
C LEU A 12 16.85 -11.21 -25.94
N ASP A 13 17.37 -10.42 -26.90
CA ASP A 13 16.57 -9.48 -27.68
C ASP A 13 15.75 -10.19 -28.79
N ASP A 14 16.29 -11.20 -29.45
CA ASP A 14 15.64 -11.84 -30.60
C ASP A 14 15.55 -13.37 -30.45
N GLY A 15 16.64 -14.04 -30.07
CA GLY A 15 16.76 -15.50 -30.10
C GLY A 15 15.73 -16.20 -29.20
N ILE A 16 15.56 -15.73 -27.99
CA ILE A 16 14.66 -16.34 -27.00
C ILE A 16 13.17 -16.28 -27.43
N TRP A 17 12.80 -15.27 -28.25
CA TRP A 17 11.41 -15.04 -28.69
C TRP A 17 11.01 -15.97 -29.83
N ARG A 18 11.97 -16.56 -30.57
CA ARG A 18 11.74 -17.48 -31.67
C ARG A 18 11.52 -18.92 -31.22
N ILE A 19 11.88 -19.25 -29.97
CA ILE A 19 11.72 -20.60 -29.41
C ILE A 19 10.22 -20.87 -29.16
N ARG A 20 9.70 -21.96 -29.78
CA ARG A 20 8.33 -22.45 -29.62
C ARG A 20 8.28 -23.57 -28.59
N GLU A 21 7.11 -23.72 -27.94
CA GLU A 21 6.87 -24.74 -26.93
C GLU A 21 7.06 -26.17 -27.48
N GLU A 22 6.73 -26.37 -28.76
CA GLU A 22 6.81 -27.65 -29.45
C GLU A 22 8.26 -28.13 -29.74
N GLU A 23 9.24 -27.21 -29.70
CA GLU A 23 10.65 -27.47 -30.07
C GLU A 23 11.51 -27.85 -28.86
N VAL A 24 11.01 -27.69 -27.64
CA VAL A 24 11.79 -27.86 -26.41
C VAL A 24 11.05 -28.69 -25.37
N SER A 25 11.82 -29.31 -24.45
CA SER A 25 11.19 -30.04 -23.35
C SER A 25 10.40 -29.11 -22.42
N HIS A 26 9.39 -29.61 -21.75
CA HIS A 26 8.52 -28.84 -20.82
C HIS A 26 9.31 -28.13 -19.71
N LEU A 27 10.42 -28.71 -19.25
CA LEU A 27 11.30 -28.11 -18.26
C LEU A 27 12.10 -26.92 -18.83
N GLN A 28 12.60 -27.08 -20.05
CA GLN A 28 13.32 -26.03 -20.79
C GLN A 28 12.37 -24.88 -21.15
N TRP A 29 11.14 -25.18 -21.56
CA TRP A 29 10.11 -24.17 -21.82
C TRP A 29 9.84 -23.29 -20.60
N LYS A 30 9.68 -23.90 -19.41
CA LYS A 30 9.53 -23.13 -18.15
C LYS A 30 10.74 -22.25 -17.88
N GLY A 31 11.96 -22.73 -18.13
CA GLY A 31 13.19 -21.94 -18.00
C GLY A 31 13.21 -20.73 -18.95
N TYR A 32 12.90 -20.94 -20.22
CA TYR A 32 12.82 -19.84 -21.20
C TYR A 32 11.70 -18.86 -20.87
N THR A 33 10.56 -19.33 -20.40
CA THR A 33 9.46 -18.47 -19.96
C THR A 33 9.88 -17.60 -18.78
N CYS A 34 10.58 -18.16 -17.81
CA CYS A 34 11.12 -17.41 -16.68
C CYS A 34 12.12 -16.33 -17.14
N LEU A 35 13.04 -16.68 -18.06
CA LEU A 35 13.97 -15.72 -18.63
C LEU A 35 13.27 -14.61 -19.43
N LYS A 36 12.24 -14.94 -20.21
CA LYS A 36 11.41 -13.95 -20.92
C LYS A 36 10.75 -12.98 -19.94
N ILE A 37 10.19 -13.49 -18.85
CA ILE A 37 9.54 -12.66 -17.80
C ILE A 37 10.56 -11.73 -17.16
N ILE A 38 11.73 -12.24 -16.75
CA ILE A 38 12.79 -11.44 -16.14
C ILE A 38 13.27 -10.35 -17.09
N TYR A 39 13.55 -10.71 -18.34
CA TYR A 39 14.01 -9.77 -19.36
C TYR A 39 12.98 -8.64 -19.60
N LEU A 40 11.71 -9.01 -19.80
CA LEU A 40 10.62 -8.04 -19.97
C LEU A 40 10.48 -7.14 -18.74
N SER A 41 10.55 -7.72 -17.54
CA SER A 41 10.45 -6.95 -16.30
C SER A 41 11.55 -5.92 -16.18
N ILE A 42 12.80 -6.29 -16.46
CA ILE A 42 13.95 -5.37 -16.43
C ILE A 42 13.81 -4.29 -17.51
N ASN A 43 13.50 -4.68 -18.73
CA ASN A 43 13.37 -3.75 -19.85
C ASN A 43 12.23 -2.75 -19.60
N GLN A 44 11.08 -3.21 -19.12
CA GLN A 44 9.95 -2.36 -18.80
C GLN A 44 10.24 -1.48 -17.58
N PHE A 45 10.95 -2.00 -16.57
CA PHE A 45 11.38 -1.22 -15.41
C PHE A 45 12.20 0.02 -15.82
N ILE A 46 13.11 -0.15 -16.79
CA ILE A 46 13.95 0.94 -17.30
C ILE A 46 13.15 1.89 -18.19
N ASN A 47 12.41 1.33 -19.16
CA ASN A 47 11.67 2.13 -20.16
C ASN A 47 10.53 2.96 -19.54
N ASP A 48 9.82 2.41 -18.56
CA ASP A 48 8.73 3.10 -17.86
C ASP A 48 9.25 4.05 -16.78
N ARG A 49 10.57 4.18 -16.63
CA ARG A 49 11.22 5.06 -15.64
C ARG A 49 10.68 4.83 -14.23
N ILE A 50 10.54 3.55 -13.83
CA ILE A 50 9.92 3.16 -12.56
C ILE A 50 10.63 3.81 -11.37
N VAL A 51 11.97 3.93 -11.40
CA VAL A 51 12.74 4.61 -10.34
C VAL A 51 12.30 6.06 -10.15
N VAL A 52 12.11 6.79 -11.27
CA VAL A 52 11.67 8.21 -11.20
C VAL A 52 10.25 8.31 -10.61
N ARG A 53 9.36 7.41 -11.01
CA ARG A 53 7.99 7.34 -10.46
C ARG A 53 8.00 6.99 -8.98
N ALA A 54 8.79 6.00 -8.58
CA ALA A 54 8.95 5.61 -7.18
C ALA A 54 9.50 6.78 -6.34
N SER A 55 10.51 7.50 -6.83
CA SER A 55 11.06 8.68 -6.15
C SER A 55 10.02 9.79 -6.00
N ALA A 56 9.26 10.09 -7.06
CA ALA A 56 8.19 11.08 -7.03
C ALA A 56 7.08 10.66 -6.04
N LEU A 57 6.72 9.37 -6.03
CA LEU A 57 5.73 8.84 -5.11
C LEU A 57 6.21 8.91 -3.66
N THR A 58 7.47 8.52 -3.39
CA THR A 58 8.08 8.63 -2.06
C THR A 58 8.05 10.07 -1.56
N TYR A 59 8.44 11.03 -2.39
CA TYR A 59 8.40 12.44 -2.04
C TYR A 59 6.96 12.91 -1.72
N SER A 60 5.99 12.58 -2.58
CA SER A 60 4.58 12.90 -2.36
C SER A 60 4.05 12.27 -1.07
N THR A 61 4.42 11.01 -0.78
CA THR A 61 4.02 10.30 0.44
C THR A 61 4.58 11.00 1.68
N LEU A 62 5.87 11.34 1.67
CA LEU A 62 6.50 12.04 2.80
C LEU A 62 5.83 13.39 3.09
N LEU A 63 5.51 14.16 2.06
CA LEU A 63 4.80 15.43 2.21
C LEU A 63 3.37 15.26 2.71
N SER A 64 2.73 14.15 2.38
CA SER A 64 1.33 13.88 2.72
C SER A 64 1.15 13.15 4.06
N ILE A 65 2.21 12.70 4.72
CA ILE A 65 2.11 11.96 6.00
C ILE A 65 1.34 12.78 7.04
N ILE A 66 1.74 14.04 7.26
CA ILE A 66 1.10 14.90 8.27
C ILE A 66 -0.36 15.20 7.91
N PRO A 67 -0.71 15.64 6.68
CA PRO A 67 -2.09 15.80 6.27
C PRO A 67 -2.94 14.52 6.41
N ILE A 68 -2.41 13.37 6.05
CA ILE A 68 -3.15 12.09 6.16
C ILE A 68 -3.42 11.77 7.63
N LEU A 69 -2.41 11.88 8.49
CA LEU A 69 -2.58 11.65 9.92
C LEU A 69 -3.59 12.65 10.52
N ALA A 70 -3.50 13.93 10.15
CA ALA A 70 -4.46 14.94 10.61
C ALA A 70 -5.89 14.59 10.18
N LEU A 71 -6.09 14.12 8.94
CA LEU A 71 -7.39 13.68 8.46
C LEU A 71 -7.90 12.45 9.23
N LEU A 72 -7.05 11.46 9.46
CA LEU A 72 -7.39 10.26 10.24
C LEU A 72 -7.81 10.64 11.66
N PHE A 73 -7.06 11.52 12.33
CA PHE A 73 -7.40 12.00 13.66
C PHE A 73 -8.68 12.83 13.67
N ALA A 74 -8.91 13.68 12.66
CA ALA A 74 -10.15 14.47 12.55
C ALA A 74 -11.37 13.55 12.39
N ILE A 75 -11.28 12.53 11.55
CA ILE A 75 -12.35 11.53 11.36
C ILE A 75 -12.56 10.74 12.66
N ALA A 76 -11.48 10.25 13.27
CA ALA A 76 -11.55 9.50 14.52
C ALA A 76 -12.20 10.29 15.65
N ARG A 77 -11.85 11.58 15.77
CA ARG A 77 -12.47 12.49 16.74
C ARG A 77 -13.96 12.68 16.46
N GLY A 78 -14.36 12.78 15.19
CA GLY A 78 -15.76 12.86 14.81
C GLY A 78 -16.59 11.64 15.22
N PHE A 79 -15.95 10.46 15.34
CA PHE A 79 -16.56 9.22 15.83
C PHE A 79 -16.31 8.95 17.32
N GLY A 80 -15.59 9.82 18.03
CA GLY A 80 -15.24 9.63 19.45
C GLY A 80 -14.13 8.60 19.69
N PHE A 81 -13.30 8.29 18.69
CA PHE A 81 -12.22 7.30 18.76
C PHE A 81 -10.82 7.93 18.88
N ASP A 82 -10.73 9.22 19.11
CA ASP A 82 -9.49 9.99 19.21
C ASP A 82 -8.50 9.41 20.23
N THR A 83 -8.97 9.13 21.44
CA THR A 83 -8.14 8.55 22.51
C THR A 83 -7.60 7.16 22.19
N LEU A 84 -8.39 6.34 21.49
CA LEU A 84 -7.97 5.00 21.08
C LEU A 84 -6.88 5.05 20.02
N ILE A 85 -7.03 5.89 19.00
CA ILE A 85 -6.03 6.04 17.94
C ILE A 85 -4.76 6.67 18.49
N GLU A 86 -4.88 7.68 19.34
CA GLU A 86 -3.73 8.31 20.00
C GLU A 86 -2.95 7.30 20.85
N SER A 87 -3.62 6.47 21.65
CA SER A 87 -2.98 5.44 22.46
C SER A 87 -2.24 4.39 21.61
N GLN A 88 -2.83 3.98 20.49
CA GLN A 88 -2.19 3.06 19.53
C GLN A 88 -0.97 3.68 18.85
N PHE A 89 -1.08 4.96 18.47
CA PHE A 89 0.04 5.68 17.88
C PHE A 89 1.21 5.81 18.86
N ARG A 90 0.92 6.16 20.13
CA ARG A 90 1.92 6.21 21.20
C ARG A 90 2.56 4.87 21.51
N SER A 91 1.85 3.77 21.34
CA SER A 91 2.39 2.42 21.56
C SER A 91 3.28 1.92 20.40
N GLY A 92 3.05 2.42 19.19
CA GLY A 92 3.76 2.00 17.98
C GLY A 92 5.01 2.83 17.64
N VAL A 93 5.14 4.02 18.23
CA VAL A 93 6.24 4.97 17.94
C VAL A 93 6.95 5.32 19.24
N THR A 94 8.26 5.54 19.19
CA THR A 94 9.03 5.96 20.39
C THR A 94 8.47 7.26 20.99
N GLY A 95 8.33 7.30 22.31
CA GLY A 95 7.56 8.33 23.03
C GLY A 95 7.81 9.79 22.59
N ALA A 96 9.09 10.19 22.44
CA ALA A 96 9.44 11.55 22.01
C ALA A 96 8.98 11.88 20.58
N GLN A 97 9.05 10.92 19.66
CA GLN A 97 8.60 11.10 18.29
C GLN A 97 7.07 11.11 18.18
N ALA A 98 6.40 10.28 18.99
CA ALA A 98 4.94 10.27 19.05
C ALA A 98 4.39 11.63 19.53
N GLU A 99 4.99 12.21 20.59
CA GLU A 99 4.60 13.53 21.12
C GLU A 99 4.76 14.64 20.07
N LEU A 100 5.88 14.66 19.35
CA LEU A 100 6.10 15.65 18.29
C LEU A 100 5.03 15.56 17.19
N VAL A 101 4.76 14.35 16.70
CA VAL A 101 3.76 14.16 15.64
C VAL A 101 2.37 14.50 16.13
N ILE A 102 1.98 14.07 17.34
CA ILE A 102 0.68 14.39 17.94
C ILE A 102 0.55 15.90 18.16
N SER A 103 1.59 16.58 18.62
CA SER A 103 1.56 18.03 18.79
C SER A 103 1.36 18.76 17.46
N TRP A 104 2.03 18.31 16.40
CA TRP A 104 1.82 18.88 15.05
C TRP A 104 0.42 18.64 14.53
N ILE A 105 -0.12 17.42 14.71
CA ILE A 105 -1.51 17.10 14.33
C ILE A 105 -2.49 17.99 15.09
N ASN A 106 -2.34 18.09 16.41
CA ASN A 106 -3.23 18.93 17.24
C ASN A 106 -3.14 20.40 16.85
N SER A 107 -1.93 20.94 16.68
CA SER A 107 -1.72 22.29 16.20
C SER A 107 -2.38 22.52 14.83
N TYR A 108 -2.26 21.57 13.92
CA TYR A 108 -2.90 21.64 12.61
C TYR A 108 -4.43 21.64 12.71
N LEU A 109 -4.99 20.80 13.57
CA LEU A 109 -6.44 20.73 13.83
C LEU A 109 -6.97 21.97 14.55
N GLU A 110 -6.22 22.52 15.50
CA GLU A 110 -6.58 23.76 16.21
C GLU A 110 -6.60 24.96 15.26
N HIS A 111 -5.61 25.10 14.40
CA HIS A 111 -5.63 26.14 13.37
C HIS A 111 -6.78 25.97 12.38
N ALA A 112 -7.17 24.73 12.08
CA ALA A 112 -8.35 24.44 11.27
C ALA A 112 -9.67 24.76 11.99
N GLN A 113 -9.72 24.87 13.33
CA GLN A 113 -10.93 25.18 14.09
C GLN A 113 -11.25 26.68 14.23
N SER A 114 -10.36 27.57 13.83
CA SER A 114 -10.56 29.02 13.93
C SER A 114 -11.37 29.59 12.77
N GLY A 115 -12.68 29.51 12.82
CA GLY A 115 -13.63 30.28 12.01
C GLY A 115 -13.59 29.98 10.51
N ILE A 116 -13.41 31.04 9.69
CA ILE A 116 -13.39 30.97 8.19
C ILE A 116 -12.32 30.01 7.65
N PHE A 117 -11.26 29.74 8.42
CA PHE A 117 -10.18 28.82 8.05
C PHE A 117 -10.55 27.33 8.14
N ILE A 118 -11.66 26.94 8.82
CA ILE A 118 -12.10 25.55 8.91
C ILE A 118 -12.31 24.95 7.50
N GLY A 119 -13.07 25.68 6.67
CA GLY A 119 -13.37 25.22 5.30
C GLY A 119 -12.12 25.14 4.43
N VAL A 120 -11.29 26.18 4.48
CA VAL A 120 -10.06 26.25 3.67
C VAL A 120 -9.04 25.22 4.13
N GLY A 121 -8.83 25.06 5.44
CA GLY A 121 -7.90 24.05 5.98
C GLY A 121 -8.33 22.63 5.62
N LEU A 122 -9.62 22.30 5.78
CA LEU A 122 -10.16 21.00 5.41
C LEU A 122 -10.04 20.71 3.89
N ILE A 123 -10.35 21.71 3.06
CA ILE A 123 -10.22 21.59 1.61
C ILE A 123 -8.76 21.37 1.21
N MET A 124 -7.81 22.12 1.79
CA MET A 124 -6.37 21.92 1.55
C MET A 124 -5.91 20.52 1.98
N LEU A 125 -6.38 20.06 3.12
CA LEU A 125 -6.05 18.74 3.67
C LEU A 125 -6.58 17.62 2.75
N LEU A 126 -7.87 17.68 2.40
CA LEU A 126 -8.47 16.77 1.43
C LEU A 126 -7.78 16.85 0.06
N GLY A 127 -7.49 18.06 -0.41
CA GLY A 127 -6.76 18.27 -1.66
C GLY A 127 -5.38 17.58 -1.68
N THR A 128 -4.63 17.69 -0.58
CA THR A 128 -3.31 17.05 -0.45
C THR A 128 -3.43 15.52 -0.47
N VAL A 129 -4.42 14.96 0.22
CA VAL A 129 -4.68 13.52 0.22
C VAL A 129 -5.11 13.04 -1.17
N LEU A 130 -5.96 13.79 -1.86
CA LEU A 130 -6.39 13.47 -3.22
C LEU A 130 -5.22 13.53 -4.21
N LEU A 131 -4.31 14.50 -4.08
CA LEU A 131 -3.09 14.57 -4.90
C LEU A 131 -2.19 13.36 -4.68
N LEU A 132 -2.05 12.88 -3.44
CA LEU A 132 -1.29 11.65 -3.18
C LEU A 132 -1.95 10.45 -3.84
N ILE A 133 -3.27 10.30 -3.69
CA ILE A 133 -4.03 9.21 -4.30
C ILE A 133 -3.92 9.25 -5.83
N ASP A 134 -4.02 10.42 -6.43
CA ASP A 134 -3.83 10.61 -7.88
C ASP A 134 -2.42 10.19 -8.32
N ASN A 135 -1.39 10.56 -7.57
CA ASN A 135 0.00 10.15 -7.85
C ASN A 135 0.18 8.63 -7.75
N ILE A 136 -0.45 7.98 -6.76
CA ILE A 136 -0.46 6.52 -6.63
C ILE A 136 -1.18 5.91 -7.83
N GLU A 137 -2.40 6.35 -8.14
CA GLU A 137 -3.18 5.84 -9.26
C GLU A 137 -2.45 5.99 -10.59
N ARG A 138 -1.85 7.15 -10.86
CA ARG A 138 -1.05 7.40 -12.07
C ARG A 138 0.13 6.44 -12.18
N SER A 139 0.79 6.13 -11.07
CA SER A 139 1.91 5.20 -11.03
C SER A 139 1.44 3.78 -11.37
N PHE A 140 0.33 3.32 -10.78
CA PHE A 140 -0.28 2.04 -11.11
C PHE A 140 -0.79 2.00 -12.56
N ASN A 141 -1.50 3.02 -13.00
CA ASN A 141 -2.01 3.12 -14.37
C ASN A 141 -0.88 3.07 -15.41
N ALA A 142 0.29 3.66 -15.10
CA ALA A 142 1.45 3.58 -15.99
C ALA A 142 2.02 2.16 -16.06
N ILE A 143 2.16 1.47 -14.92
CA ILE A 143 2.65 0.07 -14.88
C ILE A 143 1.69 -0.85 -15.67
N TRP A 144 0.38 -0.64 -15.51
CA TRP A 144 -0.65 -1.42 -16.21
C TRP A 144 -0.98 -0.89 -17.61
N GLN A 145 -0.22 0.14 -18.09
CA GLN A 145 -0.38 0.78 -19.40
C GLN A 145 -1.81 1.26 -19.67
N VAL A 146 -2.48 1.76 -18.64
CA VAL A 146 -3.83 2.30 -18.73
C VAL A 146 -3.78 3.71 -19.33
N LYS A 147 -4.42 3.90 -20.47
CA LYS A 147 -4.37 5.15 -21.25
C LYS A 147 -5.22 6.28 -20.65
N LYS A 148 -6.29 5.97 -19.92
CA LYS A 148 -7.23 6.95 -19.37
C LYS A 148 -7.26 6.85 -17.84
N PRO A 149 -6.81 7.89 -17.11
CA PRO A 149 -6.97 7.96 -15.66
C PRO A 149 -8.45 8.15 -15.30
N ARG A 150 -8.80 7.89 -14.04
CA ARG A 150 -10.14 8.24 -13.52
C ARG A 150 -10.33 9.75 -13.49
N SER A 151 -11.58 10.21 -13.65
CA SER A 151 -11.92 11.62 -13.39
C SER A 151 -11.80 11.91 -11.90
N LEU A 152 -11.49 13.15 -11.52
CA LEU A 152 -11.37 13.58 -10.12
C LEU A 152 -12.63 13.25 -9.30
N PHE A 153 -13.82 13.46 -9.87
CA PHE A 153 -15.07 13.12 -9.22
C PHE A 153 -15.16 11.63 -8.89
N ARG A 154 -14.77 10.77 -9.83
CA ARG A 154 -14.76 9.32 -9.62
C ARG A 154 -13.69 8.89 -8.63
N GLN A 155 -12.53 9.54 -8.64
CA GLN A 155 -11.49 9.30 -7.63
C GLN A 155 -12.03 9.62 -6.22
N ILE A 156 -12.66 10.78 -6.04
CA ILE A 156 -13.27 11.16 -4.75
C ILE A 156 -14.29 10.12 -4.31
N THR A 157 -15.18 9.68 -5.20
CA THR A 157 -16.22 8.71 -4.88
C THR A 157 -15.64 7.34 -4.54
N ASP A 158 -14.70 6.85 -5.35
CA ASP A 158 -14.11 5.52 -5.18
C ASP A 158 -13.22 5.45 -3.91
N TYR A 159 -12.49 6.54 -3.59
CA TYR A 159 -11.53 6.55 -2.49
C TYR A 159 -12.09 7.12 -1.18
N SER A 160 -13.20 7.85 -1.21
CA SER A 160 -13.83 8.37 0.03
C SER A 160 -14.24 7.24 0.98
N SER A 161 -14.73 6.13 0.45
CA SER A 161 -15.06 4.94 1.24
C SER A 161 -13.81 4.32 1.89
N LEU A 162 -12.68 4.29 1.20
CA LEU A 162 -11.41 3.82 1.78
C LEU A 162 -10.90 4.75 2.89
N ILE A 163 -10.99 6.06 2.68
CA ILE A 163 -10.58 7.06 3.67
C ILE A 163 -11.42 6.95 4.94
N LEU A 164 -12.74 6.73 4.81
CA LEU A 164 -13.62 6.53 5.95
C LEU A 164 -13.44 5.17 6.63
N LEU A 165 -13.10 4.14 5.84
CA LEU A 165 -12.92 2.79 6.36
C LEU A 165 -11.64 2.65 7.19
N LEU A 166 -10.56 3.41 6.87
CA LEU A 166 -9.28 3.32 7.56
C LEU A 166 -9.37 3.55 9.08
N PRO A 167 -10.00 4.62 9.60
CA PRO A 167 -10.14 4.80 11.04
C PRO A 167 -10.94 3.67 11.71
N VAL A 168 -11.99 3.19 11.04
CA VAL A 168 -12.82 2.08 11.55
C VAL A 168 -11.98 0.80 11.64
N LEU A 169 -11.19 0.48 10.62
CA LEU A 169 -10.28 -0.66 10.64
C LEU A 169 -9.21 -0.54 11.73
N LEU A 170 -8.67 0.66 11.97
CA LEU A 170 -7.72 0.90 13.05
C LEU A 170 -8.36 0.65 14.42
N VAL A 171 -9.59 1.10 14.64
CA VAL A 171 -10.33 0.86 15.90
C VAL A 171 -10.60 -0.63 16.08
N ILE A 172 -11.07 -1.32 15.03
CA ILE A 172 -11.33 -2.77 15.10
C ILE A 172 -10.01 -3.52 15.37
N SER A 173 -8.93 -3.17 14.68
CA SER A 173 -7.60 -3.79 14.88
C SER A 173 -7.10 -3.57 16.30
N SER A 174 -7.29 -2.36 16.85
CA SER A 174 -6.92 -2.00 18.23
C SER A 174 -7.74 -2.79 19.24
N GLY A 175 -9.06 -2.83 19.07
CA GLY A 175 -9.96 -3.60 19.90
C GLY A 175 -9.64 -5.08 19.90
N LEU A 176 -9.34 -5.64 18.73
CA LEU A 176 -8.94 -7.03 18.58
C LEU A 176 -7.59 -7.31 19.27
N SER A 177 -6.64 -6.39 19.17
CA SER A 177 -5.33 -6.50 19.82
C SER A 177 -5.47 -6.52 21.36
N ILE A 178 -6.29 -5.64 21.93
CA ILE A 178 -6.58 -5.58 23.36
C ILE A 178 -7.30 -6.86 23.80
N PHE A 179 -8.35 -7.25 23.08
CA PHE A 179 -9.09 -8.49 23.34
C PHE A 179 -8.14 -9.70 23.37
N MET A 180 -7.30 -9.84 22.37
CA MET A 180 -6.33 -10.92 22.27
C MET A 180 -5.29 -10.89 23.39
N SER A 181 -4.78 -9.72 23.78
CA SER A 181 -3.81 -9.61 24.87
C SER A 181 -4.39 -10.02 26.23
N THR A 182 -5.68 -9.82 26.42
CA THR A 182 -6.39 -10.17 27.66
C THR A 182 -6.76 -11.66 27.70
N TYR A 183 -7.44 -12.13 26.67
CA TYR A 183 -7.95 -13.52 26.64
C TYR A 183 -6.91 -14.58 26.33
N VAL A 184 -5.85 -14.25 25.56
CA VAL A 184 -4.76 -15.22 25.32
C VAL A 184 -3.97 -15.50 26.60
N LYS A 185 -3.95 -14.59 27.59
CA LYS A 185 -3.38 -14.87 28.92
C LYS A 185 -4.20 -15.90 29.69
N GLU A 186 -5.52 -15.84 29.61
CA GLU A 186 -6.40 -16.84 30.27
C GLU A 186 -6.37 -18.19 29.56
N LEU A 187 -6.22 -18.24 28.22
CA LEU A 187 -6.08 -19.46 27.44
C LEU A 187 -4.71 -20.18 27.63
N GLN A 188 -3.77 -19.58 28.36
CA GLN A 188 -2.51 -20.25 28.72
C GLN A 188 -2.74 -21.51 29.57
N ASN A 189 -3.90 -21.66 30.19
CA ASN A 189 -4.30 -22.85 30.91
C ASN A 189 -4.66 -24.04 29.99
N PHE A 190 -4.86 -23.82 28.69
CA PHE A 190 -5.06 -24.88 27.68
C PHE A 190 -3.75 -25.18 26.98
N MET A 191 -2.90 -26.00 27.61
CA MET A 191 -1.51 -26.30 27.28
C MET A 191 -1.22 -26.69 25.82
N VAL A 192 -2.16 -27.26 25.07
CA VAL A 192 -1.91 -27.85 23.74
C VAL A 192 -2.26 -26.87 22.60
N LEU A 193 -3.29 -26.05 22.75
CA LEU A 193 -3.77 -25.15 21.68
C LEU A 193 -3.16 -23.73 21.73
N ALA A 194 -2.58 -23.34 22.85
CA ALA A 194 -2.04 -21.99 23.05
C ALA A 194 -0.94 -21.61 22.04
N PRO A 195 0.04 -22.45 21.68
CA PRO A 195 1.07 -22.08 20.72
C PRO A 195 0.52 -21.92 19.29
N VAL A 196 -0.45 -22.73 18.91
CA VAL A 196 -1.09 -22.68 17.58
C VAL A 196 -1.92 -21.40 17.46
N LEU A 197 -2.73 -21.08 18.46
CA LEU A 197 -3.50 -19.82 18.50
C LEU A 197 -2.58 -18.60 18.47
N LYS A 198 -1.49 -18.57 19.24
CA LYS A 198 -0.50 -17.50 19.22
C LYS A 198 0.12 -17.31 17.82
N PHE A 199 0.41 -18.40 17.13
CA PHE A 199 0.95 -18.35 15.77
C PHE A 199 -0.05 -17.68 14.81
N PHE A 200 -1.31 -18.12 14.80
CA PHE A 200 -2.34 -17.53 13.92
C PHE A 200 -2.61 -16.06 14.25
N VAL A 201 -2.70 -15.70 15.53
CA VAL A 201 -2.89 -14.31 15.97
C VAL A 201 -1.73 -13.42 15.51
N ARG A 202 -0.48 -13.93 15.61
CA ARG A 202 0.69 -13.21 15.12
C ARG A 202 0.68 -13.02 13.59
N LEU A 203 -0.01 -13.88 12.86
CA LEU A 203 -0.11 -13.82 11.40
C LEU A 203 -1.12 -12.77 10.92
N ILE A 204 -2.12 -12.41 11.74
CA ILE A 204 -3.20 -11.47 11.37
C ILE A 204 -2.67 -10.13 10.85
N PRO A 205 -1.73 -9.43 11.51
CA PRO A 205 -1.21 -8.15 10.99
C PRO A 205 -0.56 -8.29 9.62
N TYR A 206 0.18 -9.38 9.38
CA TYR A 206 0.81 -9.64 8.09
C TYR A 206 -0.24 -9.94 7.02
N ALA A 207 -1.27 -10.74 7.34
CA ALA A 207 -2.36 -11.01 6.43
C ALA A 207 -3.15 -9.75 6.05
N LEU A 208 -3.34 -8.82 7.00
CA LEU A 208 -3.96 -7.52 6.74
C LEU A 208 -3.10 -6.65 5.81
N ILE A 209 -1.79 -6.60 6.04
CA ILE A 209 -0.86 -5.87 5.17
C ILE A 209 -0.87 -6.47 3.76
N TRP A 210 -0.79 -7.79 3.62
CA TRP A 210 -0.88 -8.48 2.33
C TRP A 210 -2.21 -8.20 1.63
N GLY A 211 -3.31 -8.30 2.37
CA GLY A 211 -4.64 -7.96 1.85
C GLY A 211 -4.74 -6.52 1.37
N MET A 212 -4.11 -5.59 2.09
CA MET A 212 -4.04 -4.19 1.69
C MET A 212 -3.26 -4.00 0.38
N PHE A 213 -2.08 -4.62 0.24
CA PHE A 213 -1.30 -4.54 -0.99
C PHE A 213 -2.02 -5.23 -2.16
N ILE A 214 -2.61 -6.42 -1.97
CA ILE A 214 -3.43 -7.09 -2.99
C ILE A 214 -4.59 -6.18 -3.41
N GLY A 215 -5.23 -5.52 -2.44
CA GLY A 215 -6.27 -4.53 -2.69
C GLY A 215 -5.76 -3.35 -3.53
N LEU A 216 -4.62 -2.76 -3.16
CA LEU A 216 -3.99 -1.68 -3.94
C LEU A 216 -3.70 -2.12 -5.37
N TYR A 217 -3.08 -3.30 -5.58
CA TYR A 217 -2.80 -3.81 -6.92
C TYR A 217 -4.06 -4.10 -7.75
N THR A 218 -5.18 -4.39 -7.09
CA THR A 218 -6.44 -4.73 -7.77
C THR A 218 -7.31 -3.50 -8.05
N PHE A 219 -7.43 -2.58 -7.07
CA PHE A 219 -8.37 -1.47 -7.13
C PHE A 219 -7.77 -0.16 -7.63
N MET A 220 -6.45 0.07 -7.43
CA MET A 220 -5.80 1.30 -7.86
C MET A 220 -5.76 1.47 -9.39
N PRO A 221 -5.39 0.46 -10.20
CA PRO A 221 -5.40 0.63 -11.65
C PRO A 221 -6.82 0.86 -12.17
N ASN A 222 -6.99 1.81 -13.10
CA ASN A 222 -8.28 2.02 -13.76
C ASN A 222 -8.55 0.96 -14.86
N THR A 223 -8.35 -0.30 -14.51
CA THR A 223 -8.58 -1.47 -15.38
C THR A 223 -9.02 -2.67 -14.56
N LYS A 224 -9.59 -3.68 -15.23
CA LYS A 224 -10.00 -4.93 -14.56
C LYS A 224 -8.79 -5.82 -14.31
N VAL A 225 -8.23 -5.76 -13.13
CA VAL A 225 -7.14 -6.63 -12.70
C VAL A 225 -7.73 -7.91 -12.09
N LYS A 226 -7.29 -9.07 -12.59
CA LYS A 226 -7.66 -10.35 -11.98
C LYS A 226 -6.87 -10.53 -10.67
N LEU A 227 -7.53 -10.94 -9.60
CA LEU A 227 -6.90 -11.21 -8.29
C LEU A 227 -5.68 -12.13 -8.38
N ALA A 228 -5.72 -13.10 -9.31
CA ALA A 228 -4.59 -13.99 -9.57
C ALA A 228 -3.29 -13.28 -9.99
N HIS A 229 -3.37 -12.08 -10.57
CA HIS A 229 -2.19 -11.29 -10.96
C HIS A 229 -1.76 -10.30 -9.86
N ALA A 230 -2.66 -9.95 -8.94
CA ALA A 230 -2.38 -9.07 -7.81
C ALA A 230 -1.81 -9.81 -6.59
N TRP A 231 -2.11 -11.09 -6.45
CA TRP A 231 -1.70 -11.93 -5.33
C TRP A 231 -0.18 -12.02 -5.18
N LEU A 232 0.55 -12.36 -6.26
CA LEU A 232 2.00 -12.55 -6.19
C LEU A 232 2.75 -11.26 -5.81
N PRO A 233 2.52 -10.10 -6.48
CA PRO A 233 3.17 -8.85 -6.10
C PRO A 233 2.67 -8.30 -4.76
N GLY A 234 1.49 -8.71 -4.28
CA GLY A 234 0.97 -8.28 -2.98
C GLY A 234 1.64 -8.98 -1.79
N ILE A 235 2.23 -10.15 -2.00
CA ILE A 235 2.94 -10.91 -0.95
C ILE A 235 4.44 -10.59 -0.91
N LEU A 236 5.03 -10.20 -2.06
CA LEU A 236 6.44 -9.80 -2.18
C LEU A 236 6.68 -8.42 -1.59
#